data_704b2167732bab66534fd36c7038327e
#
_entry.id   704b2167732bab66534fd36c7038327e
#
_cell.length_a   1.000
_cell.length_b   1.000
_cell.length_c   1.000
_cell.angle_alpha   90.00
_cell.angle_beta   90.00
_cell.angle_gamma   90.00
#
_symmetry.space_group_name_H-M   'P 1'
#
loop_
_entity.id
_entity.type
_entity.pdbx_description
1 polymer ?
#
loop_
_entity_poly.entity_id
_entity_poly.type
_entity_poly.pdbx_seq_one_letter_code
_entity_poly.pdbx_strand_id
1 'polypeptide(L)'
;MTSQEQQEQQNILNDLDKFTGTLQYFKASVLYDLNLTDGINYLRNELNCFWLIDIVGSIQNLNKIKENYSFIIHKIKVNEDKSFIFKSYKDYNSDLTEQENDLKYLLYEQKSEYTDFKLNEFEFYQVGNVLLLKSEY
;
A
#
# COMPACT_ATOMS: atom_id res chain seq x y z
N MET A 1 4.32 -3.28 21.62
CA MET A 1 5.50 -3.24 20.70
C MET A 1 6.76 -2.98 21.49
N THR A 2 7.81 -3.74 21.25
CA THR A 2 9.12 -3.57 21.92
C THR A 2 9.88 -2.41 21.31
N SER A 3 10.88 -1.89 22.05
CA SER A 3 11.79 -0.85 21.53
C SER A 3 12.55 -1.33 20.28
N GLN A 4 12.91 -2.60 20.26
CA GLN A 4 13.61 -3.22 19.13
C GLN A 4 12.72 -3.25 17.89
N GLU A 5 11.44 -3.60 18.06
CA GLU A 5 10.49 -3.60 16.94
C GLU A 5 10.24 -2.19 16.40
N GLN A 6 10.15 -1.21 17.30
CA GLN A 6 10.00 0.20 16.90
C GLN A 6 11.22 0.68 16.10
N GLN A 7 12.43 0.31 16.53
CA GLN A 7 13.65 0.67 15.83
C GLN A 7 13.73 0.00 14.46
N GLU A 8 13.32 -1.28 14.37
CA GLU A 8 13.29 -2.01 13.12
C GLU A 8 12.32 -1.34 12.12
N GLN A 9 11.13 -0.96 12.57
CA GLN A 9 10.16 -0.26 11.72
C GLN A 9 10.71 1.09 11.24
N GLN A 10 11.35 1.85 12.13
CA GLN A 10 11.92 3.15 11.75
C GLN A 10 13.03 2.98 10.72
N ASN A 11 13.85 1.95 10.86
CA ASN A 11 14.91 1.66 9.88
C ASN A 11 14.33 1.33 8.51
N ILE A 12 13.26 0.54 8.47
CA ILE A 12 12.55 0.20 7.22
C ILE A 12 12.00 1.48 6.57
N LEU A 13 11.32 2.33 7.34
CA LEU A 13 10.75 3.57 6.83
C LEU A 13 11.83 4.51 6.32
N ASN A 14 12.97 4.60 7.01
CA ASN A 14 14.10 5.42 6.58
C ASN A 14 14.67 4.92 5.24
N ASP A 15 14.76 3.61 5.06
CA ASP A 15 15.24 3.04 3.80
C ASP A 15 14.28 3.32 2.64
N LEU A 16 12.98 3.22 2.90
CA LEU A 16 11.96 3.52 1.89
C LEU A 16 11.99 4.99 1.47
N ASP A 17 12.23 5.90 2.40
CA ASP A 17 12.27 7.34 2.11
C ASP A 17 13.44 7.75 1.21
N LYS A 18 14.43 6.88 1.02
CA LYS A 18 15.55 7.13 0.09
C LYS A 18 15.13 7.03 -1.37
N PHE A 19 14.02 6.36 -1.66
CA PHE A 19 13.51 6.28 -3.03
C PHE A 19 12.72 7.56 -3.34
N THR A 20 13.20 8.34 -4.28
CA THR A 20 12.63 9.65 -4.64
C THR A 20 12.16 9.72 -6.10
N GLY A 21 12.25 8.62 -6.80
CA GLY A 21 11.83 8.44 -8.18
C GLY A 21 12.17 7.04 -8.61
N THR A 22 11.89 6.67 -9.86
CA THR A 22 12.21 5.34 -10.35
C THR A 22 13.03 5.42 -11.63
N LEU A 23 14.02 4.54 -11.73
CA LEU A 23 14.84 4.38 -12.94
C LEU A 23 14.28 3.31 -13.88
N GLN A 24 13.47 2.39 -13.34
CA GLN A 24 12.87 1.31 -14.10
C GLN A 24 11.57 0.88 -13.45
N TYR A 25 10.79 0.08 -14.17
CA TYR A 25 9.53 -0.48 -13.68
C TYR A 25 9.61 -2.00 -13.71
N PHE A 26 9.01 -2.63 -12.72
CA PHE A 26 8.97 -4.08 -12.58
C PHE A 26 7.54 -4.56 -12.74
N LYS A 27 7.33 -5.59 -13.55
CA LYS A 27 6.02 -6.19 -13.69
C LYS A 27 5.64 -6.92 -12.39
N ALA A 28 4.47 -6.59 -11.83
CA ALA A 28 4.04 -7.17 -10.57
C ALA A 28 3.73 -8.67 -10.71
N SER A 29 3.06 -9.07 -11.80
CA SER A 29 2.65 -10.44 -12.05
C SER A 29 2.28 -10.59 -13.53
N VAL A 30 2.22 -11.84 -14.00
CA VAL A 30 1.66 -12.14 -15.31
C VAL A 30 0.12 -12.16 -15.31
N LEU A 31 -0.48 -12.15 -14.12
CA LEU A 31 -1.92 -12.29 -13.93
C LEU A 31 -2.68 -10.98 -14.01
N TYR A 32 -2.02 -9.83 -13.83
CA TYR A 32 -2.67 -8.53 -13.86
C TYR A 32 -1.69 -7.44 -14.31
N ASP A 33 -2.26 -6.36 -14.87
CA ASP A 33 -1.49 -5.27 -15.45
C ASP A 33 -1.16 -4.21 -14.38
N LEU A 34 -0.12 -4.50 -13.60
CA LEU A 34 0.45 -3.55 -12.64
C LEU A 34 1.96 -3.54 -12.77
N ASN A 35 2.53 -2.33 -12.73
CA ASN A 35 3.96 -2.11 -12.72
C ASN A 35 4.39 -1.52 -11.37
N LEU A 36 5.56 -1.92 -10.90
CA LEU A 36 6.11 -1.47 -9.63
C LEU A 36 7.31 -0.55 -9.88
N THR A 37 7.38 0.55 -9.13
CA THR A 37 8.57 1.38 -9.09
C THR A 37 9.72 0.67 -8.37
N ASP A 38 10.91 1.26 -8.41
CA ASP A 38 12.06 0.77 -7.65
C ASP A 38 11.72 0.64 -6.17
N GLY A 39 11.03 1.63 -5.59
CA GLY A 39 10.67 1.65 -4.17
C GLY A 39 9.67 0.57 -3.79
N ILE A 40 8.62 0.38 -4.57
CA ILE A 40 7.63 -0.67 -4.30
C ILE A 40 8.26 -2.06 -4.51
N ASN A 41 9.11 -2.22 -5.52
CA ASN A 41 9.81 -3.49 -5.71
C ASN A 41 10.72 -3.80 -4.52
N TYR A 42 11.43 -2.80 -4.00
CA TYR A 42 12.23 -2.93 -2.79
C TYR A 42 11.36 -3.34 -1.58
N LEU A 43 10.25 -2.64 -1.36
CA LEU A 43 9.30 -2.94 -0.28
C LEU A 43 8.84 -4.40 -0.35
N ARG A 44 8.38 -4.82 -1.53
CA ARG A 44 7.86 -6.18 -1.75
C ARG A 44 8.89 -7.24 -1.41
N ASN A 45 10.12 -7.06 -1.87
CA ASN A 45 11.20 -8.03 -1.66
C ASN A 45 11.75 -7.99 -0.24
N GLU A 46 11.97 -6.80 0.31
CA GLU A 46 12.56 -6.63 1.65
C GLU A 46 11.64 -7.11 2.76
N LEU A 47 10.34 -6.80 2.65
CA LEU A 47 9.36 -7.23 3.64
C LEU A 47 8.67 -8.55 3.28
N ASN A 48 9.05 -9.16 2.16
CA ASN A 48 8.45 -10.39 1.66
C ASN A 48 6.92 -10.30 1.63
N CYS A 49 6.40 -9.17 1.14
CA CYS A 49 4.96 -8.89 1.13
C CYS A 49 4.35 -8.98 -0.28
N PHE A 50 4.65 -10.06 -1.00
CA PHE A 50 4.04 -10.31 -2.32
C PHE A 50 2.52 -10.35 -2.23
N TRP A 51 1.98 -10.87 -1.11
CA TRP A 51 0.53 -10.93 -0.85
C TRP A 51 -0.13 -9.55 -0.86
N LEU A 52 0.56 -8.51 -0.40
CA LEU A 52 0.02 -7.15 -0.39
C LEU A 52 -0.16 -6.63 -1.82
N ILE A 53 0.83 -6.86 -2.67
CA ILE A 53 0.75 -6.49 -4.07
C ILE A 53 -0.32 -7.31 -4.78
N ASP A 54 -0.46 -8.58 -4.43
CA ASP A 54 -1.51 -9.45 -4.99
C ASP A 54 -2.91 -8.99 -4.60
N ILE A 55 -3.10 -8.45 -3.39
CA ILE A 55 -4.39 -7.84 -3.02
C ILE A 55 -4.71 -6.71 -3.99
N VAL A 56 -3.76 -5.81 -4.23
CA VAL A 56 -3.94 -4.68 -5.16
C VAL A 56 -4.25 -5.20 -6.57
N GLY A 57 -3.52 -6.22 -7.01
CA GLY A 57 -3.74 -6.83 -8.33
C GLY A 57 -5.13 -7.42 -8.47
N SER A 58 -5.60 -8.09 -7.42
CA SER A 58 -6.90 -8.77 -7.44
C SER A 58 -8.10 -7.84 -7.57
N ILE A 59 -7.97 -6.58 -7.17
CA ILE A 59 -9.08 -5.62 -7.19
C ILE A 59 -9.09 -4.73 -8.44
N GLN A 60 -8.12 -4.86 -9.34
CA GLN A 60 -8.01 -3.95 -10.49
C GLN A 60 -9.21 -4.03 -11.44
N ASN A 61 -9.93 -5.13 -11.45
CA ASN A 61 -11.11 -5.31 -12.31
C ASN A 61 -12.42 -4.80 -11.69
N LEU A 62 -12.39 -4.36 -10.42
CA LEU A 62 -13.57 -3.78 -9.79
C LEU A 62 -13.88 -2.42 -10.39
N ASN A 63 -15.18 -2.14 -10.63
CA ASN A 63 -15.61 -0.90 -11.27
C ASN A 63 -15.14 0.34 -10.52
N LYS A 64 -15.25 0.35 -9.19
CA LYS A 64 -14.82 1.48 -8.37
C LYS A 64 -13.33 1.79 -8.55
N ILE A 65 -12.51 0.75 -8.72
CA ILE A 65 -11.07 0.93 -8.94
C ILE A 65 -10.83 1.48 -10.35
N LYS A 66 -11.46 0.88 -11.37
CA LYS A 66 -11.34 1.33 -12.76
C LYS A 66 -11.77 2.79 -12.94
N GLU A 67 -12.85 3.19 -12.29
CA GLU A 67 -13.39 4.54 -12.38
C GLU A 67 -12.50 5.60 -11.75
N ASN A 68 -11.60 5.20 -10.84
CA ASN A 68 -10.71 6.09 -10.11
C ASN A 68 -9.24 5.82 -10.39
N TYR A 69 -8.96 5.25 -11.53
CA TYR A 69 -7.66 4.75 -11.98
C TYR A 69 -6.56 5.81 -12.03
N SER A 70 -6.91 7.10 -12.14
CA SER A 70 -5.93 8.18 -12.24
C SER A 70 -5.11 8.36 -10.95
N PHE A 71 -5.72 8.13 -9.78
CA PHE A 71 -5.00 8.22 -8.51
C PHE A 71 -5.77 7.51 -7.40
N ILE A 72 -5.11 6.54 -6.76
CA ILE A 72 -5.67 5.77 -5.64
C ILE A 72 -4.63 5.73 -4.53
N ILE A 73 -5.09 5.87 -3.28
CA ILE A 73 -4.25 5.66 -2.09
C ILE A 73 -4.63 4.31 -1.49
N HIS A 74 -3.64 3.43 -1.33
CA HIS A 74 -3.78 2.14 -0.67
C HIS A 74 -3.19 2.24 0.74
N LYS A 75 -3.92 1.78 1.74
CA LYS A 75 -3.50 1.83 3.15
C LYS A 75 -3.64 0.47 3.79
N ILE A 76 -2.66 0.07 4.58
CA ILE A 76 -2.73 -1.12 5.42
C ILE A 76 -2.47 -0.71 6.87
N LYS A 77 -3.26 -1.26 7.78
CA LYS A 77 -3.10 -1.08 9.22
C LYS A 77 -3.11 -2.44 9.88
N VAL A 78 -2.08 -2.71 10.68
CA VAL A 78 -1.91 -3.97 11.41
C VAL A 78 -2.25 -3.72 12.88
N ASN A 79 -3.14 -4.54 13.44
CA ASN A 79 -3.54 -4.46 14.83
C ASN A 79 -2.54 -5.23 15.72
N GLU A 80 -2.64 -5.04 17.05
CA GLU A 80 -1.74 -5.71 17.99
C GLU A 80 -1.82 -7.23 17.92
N ASP A 81 -3.00 -7.78 17.61
CA ASP A 81 -3.21 -9.23 17.47
C ASP A 81 -2.74 -9.79 16.11
N LYS A 82 -2.08 -8.95 15.29
CA LYS A 82 -1.60 -9.29 13.95
C LYS A 82 -2.70 -9.47 12.91
N SER A 83 -3.94 -9.14 13.22
CA SER A 83 -4.96 -8.95 12.18
C SER A 83 -4.68 -7.65 11.43
N PHE A 84 -5.19 -7.53 10.21
CA PHE A 84 -4.98 -6.30 9.45
C PHE A 84 -6.22 -5.88 8.67
N ILE A 85 -6.25 -4.60 8.32
CA ILE A 85 -7.26 -4.01 7.46
C ILE A 85 -6.52 -3.35 6.30
N PHE A 86 -6.92 -3.69 5.08
CA PHE A 86 -6.44 -3.04 3.85
C PHE A 86 -7.59 -2.23 3.26
N LYS A 87 -7.32 -0.95 2.92
CA LYS A 87 -8.31 -0.05 2.34
C LYS A 87 -7.72 0.69 1.15
N SER A 88 -8.56 0.94 0.15
CA SER A 88 -8.21 1.76 -1.01
C SER A 88 -9.17 2.93 -1.11
N TYR A 89 -8.63 4.13 -1.35
CA TYR A 89 -9.39 5.38 -1.37
C TYR A 89 -9.12 6.19 -2.62
N LYS A 90 -10.15 6.91 -3.07
CA LYS A 90 -9.99 8.06 -3.96
C LYS A 90 -9.99 9.33 -3.10
N ASP A 91 -9.31 10.38 -3.52
CA ASP A 91 -9.42 11.73 -2.91
C ASP A 91 -9.30 11.77 -1.38
N TYR A 92 -8.56 10.84 -0.77
CA TYR A 92 -8.39 10.81 0.68
C TYR A 92 -7.96 12.18 1.20
N ASN A 93 -8.68 12.68 2.21
CA ASN A 93 -8.43 14.00 2.78
C ASN A 93 -7.97 13.85 4.24
N SER A 94 -6.71 14.17 4.51
CA SER A 94 -6.11 14.06 5.85
C SER A 94 -6.72 15.03 6.87
N ASP A 95 -7.44 16.07 6.42
CA ASP A 95 -8.15 17.00 7.30
C ASP A 95 -9.45 16.41 7.85
N LEU A 96 -9.93 15.31 7.25
CA LEU A 96 -11.11 14.58 7.71
C LEU A 96 -10.68 13.40 8.59
N THR A 97 -11.61 12.92 9.42
CA THR A 97 -11.39 11.68 10.18
C THR A 97 -11.37 10.48 9.25
N GLU A 98 -10.85 9.35 9.72
CA GLU A 98 -10.88 8.09 8.98
C GLU A 98 -12.32 7.69 8.64
N GLN A 99 -13.25 7.85 9.59
CA GLN A 99 -14.65 7.53 9.39
C GLN A 99 -15.28 8.38 8.28
N GLU A 100 -14.96 9.67 8.25
CA GLU A 100 -15.45 10.57 7.21
C GLU A 100 -14.88 10.19 5.83
N ASN A 101 -13.60 9.83 5.76
CA ASN A 101 -13.00 9.34 4.52
C ASN A 101 -13.63 8.04 4.06
N ASP A 102 -13.91 7.12 5.00
CA ASP A 102 -14.55 5.85 4.67
C ASP A 102 -15.93 6.06 4.05
N LEU A 103 -16.71 6.99 4.60
CA LEU A 103 -18.03 7.29 4.05
C LEU A 103 -17.99 7.94 2.67
N LYS A 104 -17.00 8.80 2.41
CA LYS A 104 -16.96 9.61 1.18
C LYS A 104 -16.10 9.00 0.07
N TYR A 105 -14.98 8.36 0.43
CA TYR A 105 -13.91 8.10 -0.52
C TYR A 105 -13.42 6.65 -0.55
N LEU A 106 -13.96 5.76 0.30
CA LEU A 106 -13.55 4.36 0.32
C LEU A 106 -13.99 3.63 -0.94
N LEU A 107 -13.03 2.99 -1.61
CA LEU A 107 -13.27 2.20 -2.82
C LEU A 107 -13.31 0.70 -2.54
N TYR A 108 -12.51 0.26 -1.57
CA TYR A 108 -12.36 -1.16 -1.26
C TYR A 108 -11.84 -1.34 0.16
N GLU A 109 -12.32 -2.38 0.83
CA GLU A 109 -11.87 -2.77 2.17
C GLU A 109 -11.73 -4.29 2.25
N GLN A 110 -10.65 -4.75 2.83
CA GLN A 110 -10.41 -6.16 3.10
C GLN A 110 -9.82 -6.33 4.49
N LYS A 111 -10.39 -7.25 5.27
CA LYS A 111 -9.89 -7.60 6.60
C LYS A 111 -9.33 -9.01 6.57
N SER A 112 -8.28 -9.25 7.34
CA SER A 112 -7.68 -10.57 7.48
C SER A 112 -7.27 -10.83 8.91
N GLU A 113 -7.25 -12.10 9.30
CA GLU A 113 -7.01 -12.50 10.68
C GLU A 113 -5.54 -12.47 11.08
N TYR A 114 -4.62 -12.55 10.11
CA TYR A 114 -3.20 -12.63 10.43
C TYR A 114 -2.31 -12.10 9.32
N THR A 115 -1.26 -11.39 9.73
CA THR A 115 -0.15 -11.00 8.86
C THR A 115 1.15 -10.94 9.66
N ASP A 116 2.27 -11.17 8.97
CA ASP A 116 3.62 -10.96 9.49
C ASP A 116 4.23 -9.66 9.00
N PHE A 117 3.41 -8.75 8.44
CA PHE A 117 3.87 -7.46 7.94
C PHE A 117 4.58 -6.68 9.04
N LYS A 118 5.77 -6.16 8.75
CA LYS A 118 6.64 -5.59 9.78
C LYS A 118 6.31 -4.14 10.15
N LEU A 119 5.45 -3.48 9.40
CA LEU A 119 5.02 -2.11 9.69
C LEU A 119 3.63 -2.13 10.31
N ASN A 120 3.38 -1.25 11.30
CA ASN A 120 2.06 -1.15 11.93
C ASN A 120 1.04 -0.52 11.01
N GLU A 121 1.48 0.44 10.20
CA GLU A 121 0.65 1.05 9.16
C GLU A 121 1.54 1.53 8.02
N PHE A 122 0.99 1.51 6.84
CA PHE A 122 1.72 1.95 5.65
C PHE A 122 0.75 2.39 4.58
N GLU A 123 1.14 3.40 3.80
CA GLU A 123 0.36 3.83 2.64
C GLU A 123 1.25 3.97 1.42
N PHE A 124 0.69 3.66 0.26
CA PHE A 124 1.36 3.82 -1.02
C PHE A 124 0.33 4.19 -2.07
N TYR A 125 0.81 4.64 -3.23
CA TYR A 125 -0.04 5.23 -4.25
C TYR A 125 -0.14 4.34 -5.48
N GLN A 126 -1.24 4.51 -6.21
CA GLN A 126 -1.43 3.96 -7.55
C GLN A 126 -1.78 5.10 -8.50
N VAL A 127 -1.01 5.23 -9.58
CA VAL A 127 -1.26 6.20 -10.64
C VAL A 127 -1.37 5.38 -11.94
N GLY A 128 -2.58 5.27 -12.46
CA GLY A 128 -2.84 4.36 -13.58
C GLY A 128 -2.52 2.92 -13.19
N ASN A 129 -1.64 2.26 -13.93
CA ASN A 129 -1.20 0.90 -13.63
C ASN A 129 0.15 0.84 -12.91
N VAL A 130 0.57 1.93 -12.25
CA VAL A 130 1.84 2.01 -11.55
C VAL A 130 1.61 2.14 -10.05
N LEU A 131 2.24 1.27 -9.26
CA LEU A 131 2.32 1.40 -7.81
C LEU A 131 3.63 2.07 -7.44
N LEU A 132 3.56 3.08 -6.56
CA LEU A 132 4.72 3.86 -6.17
C LEU A 132 4.65 4.23 -4.69
N LEU A 133 5.82 4.46 -4.10
CA LEU A 133 5.90 4.98 -2.73
C LEU A 133 5.49 6.44 -2.72
N LYS A 134 5.02 6.90 -1.56
CA LYS A 134 4.71 8.31 -1.33
C LYS A 134 5.90 9.21 -1.66
N SER A 135 7.12 8.79 -1.31
CA SER A 135 8.35 9.53 -1.58
C SER A 135 8.72 9.58 -3.08
N GLU A 136 8.16 8.69 -3.89
CA GLU A 136 8.40 8.66 -5.34
C GLU A 136 7.38 9.48 -6.13
N TYR A 137 6.33 9.92 -5.45
CA TYR A 137 5.29 10.74 -6.07
C TYR A 137 5.70 12.20 -6.11
#